data_56998e79f6ce7981825f210f3bad058e
#
_entry.id   56998e79f6ce7981825f210f3bad058e
#
_cell.length_a   1.000
_cell.length_b   1.000
_cell.length_c   1.000
_cell.angle_alpha   90.00
_cell.angle_beta   90.00
_cell.angle_gamma   90.00
#
_symmetry.space_group_name_H-M   'P 1'
#
loop_
_entity.id
_entity.type
_entity.pdbx_description
1 polymer ?
#
loop_
_entity_poly.entity_id
_entity_poly.type
_entity_poly.pdbx_seq_one_letter_code
_entity_poly.pdbx_strand_id
1 'polypeptide(L)'
;MDACALLCHTSAVKFLRRLPLLPLLAALAALTSAPLSAARLDVLEVRSAKLKNNPAGDPSTRRVAVLVPDGSKNDAPLPLVIYLPGWGGSSEDVIAQGGGWLARTVDKLAASGLALRIAVVDGRSHFGGSQFLNSGATGEYADYVADEIAPAVEARYALAKEAAFPRIIAGHSSGGYGALMLAISRHAQFAAVVALSPDSDFEVTHKGIVSQPSVRAITPAALEKVMASGAKARLPGDGLAHMVMGLCANYAPVAGKPGRFEWLYDEKGKFRQQAWQRWLDVDPLHVVRKRADAFAPAQRVYLDGAEHDEFGANIGARKIWEVLRERKSPVTFYESPGHHNDRLAERLVRGLGWAMGK
;
A
#
# COMPACT_ATOMS: atom_id res chain seq x y z
N MET A 1 -18.43 -51.79 -39.22
CA MET A 1 -18.69 -53.22 -38.93
C MET A 1 -19.03 -53.22 -37.46
N ASP A 2 -20.25 -53.05 -37.22
CA ASP A 2 -21.31 -53.99 -36.80
C ASP A 2 -21.12 -54.40 -35.35
N ALA A 3 -21.98 -53.99 -34.55
CA ALA A 3 -23.39 -54.30 -34.35
C ALA A 3 -23.58 -55.23 -33.14
N CYS A 4 -24.48 -54.87 -32.38
CA CYS A 4 -25.74 -55.47 -31.91
C CYS A 4 -25.69 -56.09 -30.53
N ALA A 5 -26.42 -55.50 -29.59
CA ALA A 5 -27.83 -55.80 -29.24
C ALA A 5 -27.98 -57.15 -28.53
N LEU A 6 -28.66 -57.37 -27.47
CA LEU A 6 -30.07 -57.23 -27.11
C LEU A 6 -30.37 -57.89 -25.75
N LEU A 7 -31.17 -57.22 -24.93
CA LEU A 7 -32.34 -57.77 -24.15
C LEU A 7 -32.18 -58.98 -23.20
N CYS A 8 -32.63 -58.99 -22.00
CA CYS A 8 -34.02 -59.11 -21.50
C CYS A 8 -34.13 -59.23 -19.99
N HIS A 9 -35.07 -58.53 -19.44
CA HIS A 9 -36.09 -58.86 -18.43
C HIS A 9 -35.82 -59.91 -17.30
N THR A 10 -36.06 -59.60 -16.04
CA THR A 10 -37.37 -59.77 -15.40
C THR A 10 -37.34 -59.35 -13.92
N SER A 11 -38.41 -58.73 -13.55
CA SER A 11 -39.05 -58.44 -12.29
C SER A 11 -38.66 -59.24 -11.04
N ALA A 12 -38.51 -58.57 -9.90
CA ALA A 12 -39.13 -58.96 -8.62
C ALA A 12 -39.34 -57.78 -7.68
N VAL A 13 -40.58 -57.52 -7.44
CA VAL A 13 -41.17 -56.54 -6.52
C VAL A 13 -41.17 -57.15 -5.08
N LYS A 14 -41.14 -56.27 -4.06
CA LYS A 14 -41.54 -56.37 -2.66
C LYS A 14 -40.45 -56.69 -1.65
N PHE A 15 -40.13 -55.67 -0.88
CA PHE A 15 -40.52 -55.59 0.53
C PHE A 15 -40.15 -54.22 1.13
N LEU A 16 -41.13 -53.31 1.19
CA LEU A 16 -41.11 -52.11 2.03
C LEU A 16 -41.17 -52.56 3.49
N ARG A 17 -40.08 -52.39 4.23
CA ARG A 17 -40.15 -52.24 5.69
C ARG A 17 -39.91 -50.78 6.03
N ARG A 18 -40.96 -50.15 6.56
CA ARG A 18 -40.97 -48.81 7.15
C ARG A 18 -40.01 -48.77 8.34
N LEU A 19 -38.94 -48.04 8.23
CA LEU A 19 -38.17 -47.52 9.36
C LEU A 19 -38.61 -46.09 9.63
N PRO A 20 -38.77 -45.68 10.92
CA PRO A 20 -39.28 -44.35 11.25
C PRO A 20 -38.24 -43.28 10.89
N LEU A 21 -38.61 -42.42 9.96
CA LEU A 21 -37.94 -41.15 9.69
C LEU A 21 -38.35 -40.19 10.81
N LEU A 22 -37.52 -40.05 11.82
CA LEU A 22 -37.41 -38.94 12.77
C LEU A 22 -36.60 -39.50 13.98
N PRO A 23 -35.38 -39.03 14.28
CA PRO A 23 -34.98 -37.64 14.41
C PRO A 23 -33.56 -37.39 13.87
N LEU A 24 -33.41 -37.10 12.59
CA LEU A 24 -32.13 -36.66 12.02
C LEU A 24 -32.17 -35.22 11.55
N LEU A 25 -33.26 -34.50 11.75
CA LEU A 25 -33.46 -33.10 11.38
C LEU A 25 -33.24 -32.09 12.53
N ALA A 26 -32.92 -32.55 13.73
CA ALA A 26 -32.69 -31.68 14.89
C ALA A 26 -31.22 -31.40 15.21
N ALA A 27 -30.26 -32.04 14.49
CA ALA A 27 -28.82 -31.84 14.73
C ALA A 27 -28.13 -30.93 13.69
N LEU A 28 -28.87 -30.45 12.68
CA LEU A 28 -28.30 -29.59 11.65
C LEU A 28 -28.62 -28.10 11.83
N ALA A 29 -29.25 -27.71 12.93
CA ALA A 29 -29.66 -26.32 13.19
C ALA A 29 -28.83 -25.59 14.27
N ALA A 30 -27.68 -26.14 14.68
CA ALA A 30 -26.81 -25.51 15.68
C ALA A 30 -25.38 -25.17 15.18
N LEU A 31 -25.17 -25.15 13.87
CA LEU A 31 -24.11 -24.34 13.29
C LEU A 31 -24.70 -22.94 13.11
N THR A 32 -25.03 -22.26 14.20
CA THR A 32 -25.07 -20.82 14.21
C THR A 32 -23.66 -20.40 13.84
N SER A 33 -23.47 -20.06 12.56
CA SER A 33 -22.37 -19.19 12.17
C SER A 33 -22.40 -18.01 13.13
N ALA A 34 -21.48 -18.01 14.10
CA ALA A 34 -21.20 -16.79 14.83
C ALA A 34 -21.08 -15.71 13.74
N PRO A 35 -21.78 -14.56 13.87
CA PRO A 35 -21.61 -13.51 12.89
C PRO A 35 -20.12 -13.30 12.79
N LEU A 36 -19.54 -13.39 11.57
CA LEU A 36 -18.17 -12.97 11.35
C LEU A 36 -18.12 -11.55 11.88
N SER A 37 -17.49 -11.38 13.03
CA SER A 37 -17.20 -10.09 13.60
C SER A 37 -16.53 -9.30 12.51
N ALA A 38 -17.13 -8.22 12.07
CA ALA A 38 -16.59 -7.40 10.99
C ALA A 38 -15.95 -6.16 11.60
N ALA A 39 -14.69 -5.91 11.27
CA ALA A 39 -14.02 -4.68 11.67
C ALA A 39 -14.88 -3.47 11.31
N ARG A 40 -15.10 -2.57 12.26
CA ARG A 40 -15.84 -1.34 12.05
C ARG A 40 -15.03 -0.39 11.18
N LEU A 41 -15.66 0.18 10.16
CA LEU A 41 -15.10 1.23 9.32
C LEU A 41 -15.58 2.60 9.81
N ASP A 42 -14.67 3.40 10.34
CA ASP A 42 -14.89 4.80 10.66
C ASP A 42 -14.28 5.68 9.55
N VAL A 43 -14.88 6.85 9.30
CA VAL A 43 -14.35 7.82 8.35
C VAL A 43 -14.05 9.12 9.08
N LEU A 44 -12.81 9.56 8.99
CA LEU A 44 -12.35 10.81 9.56
C LEU A 44 -12.04 11.82 8.46
N GLU A 45 -12.65 13.00 8.51
CA GLU A 45 -12.31 14.11 7.64
C GLU A 45 -11.18 14.93 8.25
N VAL A 46 -10.10 15.13 7.49
CA VAL A 46 -8.94 15.93 7.88
C VAL A 46 -8.75 17.07 6.90
N ARG A 47 -8.75 18.30 7.42
CA ARG A 47 -8.41 19.53 6.66
C ARG A 47 -6.92 19.77 6.82
N SER A 48 -6.17 19.42 5.77
CA SER A 48 -4.72 19.54 5.77
C SER A 48 -4.27 20.97 5.53
N ALA A 49 -3.46 21.51 6.44
CA ALA A 49 -2.71 22.74 6.19
C ALA A 49 -1.54 22.52 5.25
N LYS A 50 -0.92 21.34 5.31
CA LYS A 50 0.22 20.90 4.47
C LYS A 50 -0.14 20.80 2.99
N LEU A 51 -1.38 20.40 2.68
CA LEU A 51 -1.88 20.32 1.31
C LEU A 51 -2.66 21.57 0.87
N LYS A 52 -2.80 22.57 1.74
CA LYS A 52 -3.45 23.82 1.37
C LYS A 52 -2.64 24.55 0.29
N ASN A 53 -3.30 24.92 -0.82
CA ASN A 53 -2.66 25.59 -1.96
C ASN A 53 -1.46 24.82 -2.53
N ASN A 54 -1.50 23.49 -2.50
CA ASN A 54 -0.45 22.68 -3.10
C ASN A 54 -0.35 22.93 -4.62
N PRO A 55 0.87 22.80 -5.22
CA PRO A 55 1.09 23.14 -6.62
C PRO A 55 0.33 22.26 -7.63
N ALA A 56 -0.05 21.05 -7.23
CA ALA A 56 -0.83 20.14 -8.07
C ALA A 56 -2.33 20.50 -8.12
N GLY A 57 -2.80 21.42 -7.26
CA GLY A 57 -4.21 21.78 -7.15
C GLY A 57 -5.09 20.71 -6.51
N ASP A 58 -4.49 19.82 -5.74
CA ASP A 58 -5.19 18.73 -5.07
C ASP A 58 -6.05 19.26 -3.91
N PRO A 59 -7.18 18.61 -3.58
CA PRO A 59 -7.98 18.97 -2.42
C PRO A 59 -7.17 18.92 -1.13
N SER A 60 -7.30 19.91 -0.27
CA SER A 60 -6.69 19.90 1.06
C SER A 60 -7.55 19.18 2.11
N THR A 61 -8.85 19.02 1.88
CA THR A 61 -9.71 18.20 2.71
C THR A 61 -9.66 16.75 2.21
N ARG A 62 -9.28 15.84 3.10
CA ARG A 62 -9.09 14.41 2.82
C ARG A 62 -9.88 13.56 3.79
N ARG A 63 -10.41 12.45 3.32
CA ARG A 63 -11.04 11.45 4.18
C ARG A 63 -10.05 10.32 4.46
N VAL A 64 -10.01 9.89 5.72
CA VAL A 64 -9.17 8.78 6.20
C VAL A 64 -10.10 7.65 6.60
N ALA A 65 -9.92 6.48 6.03
CA ALA A 65 -10.62 5.27 6.45
C ALA A 65 -9.91 4.68 7.67
N VAL A 66 -10.62 4.51 8.78
CA VAL A 66 -10.03 3.88 9.96
C VAL A 66 -10.77 2.59 10.27
N LEU A 67 -10.04 1.49 10.18
CA LEU A 67 -10.53 0.15 10.48
C LEU A 67 -10.23 -0.18 11.95
N VAL A 68 -11.27 -0.47 12.70
CA VAL A 68 -11.23 -0.72 14.14
C VAL A 68 -11.73 -2.15 14.41
N PRO A 69 -11.04 -2.96 15.22
CA PRO A 69 -11.53 -4.29 15.56
C PRO A 69 -12.93 -4.23 16.16
N ASP A 70 -13.80 -5.15 15.77
CA ASP A 70 -15.17 -5.22 16.28
C ASP A 70 -15.19 -5.29 17.81
N GLY A 71 -16.22 -4.67 18.42
CA GLY A 71 -16.37 -4.60 19.87
C GLY A 71 -15.35 -3.70 20.59
N SER A 72 -14.33 -3.16 19.89
CA SER A 72 -13.33 -2.29 20.52
C SER A 72 -13.91 -0.90 20.78
N LYS A 73 -13.69 -0.40 22.01
CA LYS A 73 -14.00 0.98 22.38
C LYS A 73 -13.07 1.98 21.66
N ASN A 74 -13.54 3.20 21.48
CA ASN A 74 -12.72 4.23 20.81
C ASN A 74 -11.44 4.54 21.58
N ASP A 75 -11.51 4.58 22.91
CA ASP A 75 -10.40 4.84 23.83
C ASP A 75 -9.57 3.59 24.17
N ALA A 76 -9.87 2.44 23.56
CA ALA A 76 -9.05 1.25 23.81
C ALA A 76 -7.61 1.50 23.37
N PRO A 77 -6.61 1.15 24.20
CA PRO A 77 -5.20 1.42 23.91
C PRO A 77 -4.64 0.45 22.89
N LEU A 78 -5.07 0.57 21.64
CA LEU A 78 -4.64 -0.30 20.54
C LEU A 78 -3.53 0.37 19.72
N PRO A 79 -2.54 -0.40 19.25
CA PRO A 79 -1.53 0.10 18.31
C PRO A 79 -2.18 0.71 17.07
N LEU A 80 -1.54 1.75 16.51
CA LEU A 80 -1.97 2.43 15.30
C LEU A 80 -1.04 2.07 14.14
N VAL A 81 -1.62 1.57 13.07
CA VAL A 81 -0.97 1.39 11.77
C VAL A 81 -1.44 2.47 10.82
N ILE A 82 -0.52 3.26 10.31
CA ILE A 82 -0.76 4.16 9.17
C ILE A 82 -0.46 3.37 7.90
N TYR A 83 -1.50 3.09 7.10
CA TYR A 83 -1.37 2.31 5.88
C TYR A 83 -1.40 3.19 4.64
N LEU A 84 -0.40 3.02 3.80
CA LEU A 84 -0.19 3.74 2.56
C LEU A 84 -0.52 2.83 1.37
N PRO A 85 -1.56 3.12 0.59
CA PRO A 85 -1.91 2.36 -0.61
C PRO A 85 -0.85 2.45 -1.71
N GLY A 86 -0.87 1.51 -2.65
CA GLY A 86 -0.08 1.56 -3.88
C GLY A 86 -0.50 2.72 -4.81
N TRP A 87 0.19 2.86 -5.94
CA TRP A 87 -0.08 3.92 -6.92
C TRP A 87 -1.55 3.99 -7.32
N GLY A 88 -2.12 5.19 -7.24
CA GLY A 88 -3.53 5.45 -7.57
C GLY A 88 -4.55 4.97 -6.54
N GLY A 89 -4.16 4.17 -5.54
CA GLY A 89 -5.03 3.73 -4.45
C GLY A 89 -5.23 4.83 -3.40
N SER A 90 -6.32 4.74 -2.64
CA SER A 90 -6.68 5.75 -1.64
C SER A 90 -7.59 5.21 -0.55
N SER A 91 -7.77 6.00 0.49
CA SER A 91 -8.80 5.75 1.51
C SER A 91 -10.21 5.74 0.92
N GLU A 92 -10.48 6.51 -0.14
CA GLU A 92 -11.80 6.55 -0.81
C GLU A 92 -12.18 5.18 -1.38
N ASP A 93 -11.21 4.46 -1.95
CA ASP A 93 -11.44 3.12 -2.49
C ASP A 93 -11.78 2.13 -1.37
N VAL A 94 -11.13 2.27 -0.20
CA VAL A 94 -11.39 1.45 0.98
C VAL A 94 -12.77 1.77 1.56
N ILE A 95 -13.15 3.05 1.64
CA ILE A 95 -14.49 3.49 2.08
C ILE A 95 -15.56 2.93 1.16
N ALA A 96 -15.39 3.05 -0.16
CA ALA A 96 -16.35 2.56 -1.15
C ALA A 96 -16.54 1.03 -1.08
N GLN A 97 -15.51 0.29 -0.64
CA GLN A 97 -15.54 -1.17 -0.49
C GLN A 97 -15.91 -1.63 0.94
N GLY A 98 -16.38 -0.71 1.83
CA GLY A 98 -16.70 -1.07 3.21
C GLY A 98 -15.52 -1.65 4.00
N GLY A 99 -14.30 -1.18 3.74
CA GLY A 99 -13.08 -1.66 4.36
C GLY A 99 -12.33 -2.74 3.55
N GLY A 100 -13.03 -3.48 2.71
CA GLY A 100 -12.45 -4.44 1.78
C GLY A 100 -11.58 -5.53 2.44
N TRP A 101 -10.42 -5.81 1.84
CA TRP A 101 -9.48 -6.81 2.36
C TRP A 101 -8.76 -6.35 3.64
N LEU A 102 -8.65 -5.03 3.87
CA LEU A 102 -8.04 -4.50 5.09
C LEU A 102 -8.91 -4.74 6.32
N ALA A 103 -10.25 -4.67 6.20
CA ALA A 103 -11.16 -5.04 7.27
C ALA A 103 -10.94 -6.50 7.69
N ARG A 104 -10.89 -7.41 6.71
CA ARG A 104 -10.57 -8.84 6.97
C ARG A 104 -9.18 -9.05 7.59
N THR A 105 -8.22 -8.17 7.28
CA THR A 105 -6.89 -8.18 7.89
C THR A 105 -6.96 -7.82 9.37
N VAL A 106 -7.73 -6.77 9.72
CA VAL A 106 -7.96 -6.37 11.11
C VAL A 106 -8.62 -7.49 11.90
N ASP A 107 -9.66 -8.14 11.32
CA ASP A 107 -10.35 -9.28 11.94
C ASP A 107 -9.41 -10.46 12.21
N LYS A 108 -8.58 -10.83 11.23
CA LYS A 108 -7.59 -11.91 11.38
C LYS A 108 -6.57 -11.61 12.47
N LEU A 109 -6.07 -10.37 12.52
CA LEU A 109 -5.13 -9.94 13.56
C LEU A 109 -5.79 -9.98 14.94
N ALA A 110 -7.00 -9.45 15.09
CA ALA A 110 -7.74 -9.46 16.34
C ALA A 110 -8.00 -10.90 16.82
N ALA A 111 -8.42 -11.80 15.94
CA ALA A 111 -8.61 -13.21 16.22
C ALA A 111 -7.32 -13.94 16.66
N SER A 112 -6.15 -13.46 16.23
CA SER A 112 -4.84 -13.98 16.66
C SER A 112 -4.30 -13.30 17.93
N GLY A 113 -5.09 -12.46 18.61
CA GLY A 113 -4.69 -11.72 19.80
C GLY A 113 -3.84 -10.47 19.52
N LEU A 114 -3.82 -9.99 18.27
CA LEU A 114 -3.10 -8.79 17.83
C LEU A 114 -4.08 -7.69 17.42
N ALA A 115 -4.95 -7.26 18.32
CA ALA A 115 -5.88 -6.16 18.04
C ALA A 115 -5.11 -4.86 17.79
N LEU A 116 -5.41 -4.17 16.68
CA LEU A 116 -4.82 -2.91 16.28
C LEU A 116 -5.79 -2.10 15.39
N ARG A 117 -5.53 -0.82 15.18
CA ARG A 117 -6.26 0.02 14.22
C ARG A 117 -5.42 0.23 12.96
N ILE A 118 -6.09 0.25 11.80
CA ILE A 118 -5.46 0.61 10.53
C ILE A 118 -6.11 1.89 9.99
N ALA A 119 -5.35 2.97 9.90
CA ALA A 119 -5.74 4.20 9.25
C ALA A 119 -5.18 4.24 7.82
N VAL A 120 -6.04 4.30 6.83
CA VAL A 120 -5.68 4.31 5.42
C VAL A 120 -5.64 5.73 4.91
N VAL A 121 -4.50 6.12 4.35
CA VAL A 121 -4.25 7.49 3.89
C VAL A 121 -4.70 7.67 2.44
N ASP A 122 -5.30 8.82 2.12
CA ASP A 122 -5.46 9.26 0.74
C ASP A 122 -4.22 10.04 0.28
N GLY A 123 -3.36 9.36 -0.47
CA GLY A 123 -2.16 9.93 -1.09
C GLY A 123 -2.33 10.22 -2.58
N ARG A 124 -3.56 10.15 -3.13
CA ARG A 124 -3.80 10.50 -4.53
C ARG A 124 -3.50 11.97 -4.79
N SER A 125 -2.83 12.23 -5.89
CA SER A 125 -2.61 13.56 -6.43
C SER A 125 -3.22 13.67 -7.83
N HIS A 126 -3.30 14.88 -8.33
CA HIS A 126 -3.68 15.15 -9.72
C HIS A 126 -2.87 14.29 -10.73
N PHE A 127 -1.63 14.00 -10.41
CA PHE A 127 -0.75 13.18 -11.24
C PHE A 127 -0.90 11.66 -11.02
N GLY A 128 -1.84 11.21 -10.18
CA GLY A 128 -2.11 9.81 -9.88
C GLY A 128 -1.72 9.40 -8.47
N GLY A 129 -0.48 9.66 -8.03
CA GLY A 129 0.03 9.38 -6.70
C GLY A 129 1.06 10.41 -6.25
N SER A 130 1.23 10.57 -4.94
CA SER A 130 2.19 11.49 -4.32
C SER A 130 3.49 10.82 -3.88
N GLN A 131 3.58 9.50 -3.99
CA GLN A 131 4.66 8.71 -3.39
C GLN A 131 4.88 9.00 -1.90
N PHE A 132 3.93 9.71 -1.28
CA PHE A 132 3.99 10.14 0.12
C PHE A 132 5.26 10.92 0.46
N LEU A 133 5.77 11.69 -0.52
CA LEU A 133 6.91 12.57 -0.39
C LEU A 133 6.49 14.05 -0.33
N ASN A 134 7.34 14.86 0.28
CA ASN A 134 7.28 16.31 0.06
C ASN A 134 7.92 16.64 -1.28
N SER A 135 7.17 17.25 -2.18
CA SER A 135 7.66 17.68 -3.48
C SER A 135 7.18 19.09 -3.81
N GLY A 136 8.10 19.92 -4.31
CA GLY A 136 7.75 21.24 -4.82
C GLY A 136 6.81 21.23 -6.03
N ALA A 137 6.58 20.07 -6.64
CA ALA A 137 5.65 19.94 -7.75
C ALA A 137 4.27 19.39 -7.35
N THR A 138 4.16 18.65 -6.26
CA THR A 138 2.90 18.02 -5.84
C THR A 138 2.36 18.52 -4.51
N GLY A 139 3.22 18.79 -3.54
CA GLY A 139 2.84 19.22 -2.18
C GLY A 139 3.58 18.49 -1.08
N GLU A 140 3.26 18.82 0.17
CA GLU A 140 3.95 18.31 1.37
C GLU A 140 3.29 17.02 1.89
N TYR A 141 3.24 15.96 1.07
CA TYR A 141 2.51 14.73 1.41
C TYR A 141 3.18 13.91 2.52
N ALA A 142 4.50 13.99 2.70
CA ALA A 142 5.15 13.32 3.83
C ALA A 142 4.74 13.98 5.16
N ASP A 143 4.72 15.30 5.21
CA ASP A 143 4.31 16.07 6.39
C ASP A 143 2.80 15.90 6.65
N TYR A 144 1.98 15.87 5.60
CA TYR A 144 0.56 15.56 5.71
C TYR A 144 0.33 14.22 6.42
N VAL A 145 1.04 13.15 6.04
CA VAL A 145 0.91 11.84 6.68
C VAL A 145 1.39 11.86 8.13
N ALA A 146 2.59 12.38 8.35
CA ALA A 146 3.27 12.26 9.64
C ALA A 146 2.76 13.27 10.69
N ASP A 147 2.52 14.52 10.27
CA ASP A 147 2.28 15.62 11.19
C ASP A 147 0.79 15.98 11.30
N GLU A 148 -0.07 15.50 10.38
CA GLU A 148 -1.50 15.78 10.41
C GLU A 148 -2.36 14.52 10.54
N ILE A 149 -2.20 13.52 9.66
CA ILE A 149 -3.05 12.31 9.68
C ILE A 149 -2.83 11.50 10.95
N ALA A 150 -1.59 11.16 11.27
CA ALA A 150 -1.31 10.31 12.41
C ALA A 150 -1.77 10.97 13.73
N PRO A 151 -1.48 12.26 14.01
CA PRO A 151 -2.02 12.93 15.19
C PRO A 151 -3.55 13.09 15.20
N ALA A 152 -4.19 13.31 14.05
CA ALA A 152 -5.65 13.43 13.98
C ALA A 152 -6.34 12.11 14.33
N VAL A 153 -5.82 10.98 13.85
CA VAL A 153 -6.34 9.65 14.21
C VAL A 153 -6.11 9.36 15.69
N GLU A 154 -4.93 9.66 16.22
CA GLU A 154 -4.63 9.51 17.65
C GLU A 154 -5.59 10.33 18.53
N ALA A 155 -5.82 11.58 18.18
CA ALA A 155 -6.75 12.45 18.90
C ALA A 155 -8.19 11.90 18.84
N ARG A 156 -8.63 11.37 17.68
CA ARG A 156 -9.98 10.81 17.51
C ARG A 156 -10.24 9.61 18.41
N TYR A 157 -9.23 8.81 18.68
CA TYR A 157 -9.33 7.60 19.48
C TYR A 157 -8.75 7.75 20.90
N ALA A 158 -8.47 8.97 21.33
CA ALA A 158 -7.89 9.27 22.64
C ALA A 158 -6.66 8.38 22.95
N LEU A 159 -5.86 8.10 21.92
CA LEU A 159 -4.64 7.31 22.10
C LEU A 159 -3.68 8.14 22.94
N ALA A 160 -3.39 7.68 24.15
CA ALA A 160 -2.57 8.41 25.09
C ALA A 160 -1.18 8.68 24.51
N LYS A 161 -0.71 9.91 24.61
CA LYS A 161 0.67 10.30 24.23
C LYS A 161 1.74 9.50 24.98
N GLU A 162 1.36 8.93 26.12
CA GLU A 162 2.20 8.15 27.03
C GLU A 162 2.07 6.63 26.79
N ALA A 163 1.16 6.20 25.90
CA ALA A 163 1.01 4.79 25.64
C ALA A 163 2.25 4.30 24.89
N ALA A 164 2.93 3.33 25.47
CA ALA A 164 4.02 2.55 24.88
C ALA A 164 3.56 1.74 23.63
N PHE A 165 2.54 2.21 22.91
CA PHE A 165 2.04 1.56 21.72
C PHE A 165 2.74 2.14 20.51
N PRO A 166 3.55 1.34 19.84
CA PRO A 166 4.29 1.81 18.70
C PRO A 166 3.35 2.21 17.58
N ARG A 167 3.55 3.40 17.05
CA ARG A 167 3.00 3.76 15.75
C ARG A 167 3.76 2.97 14.69
N ILE A 168 3.04 2.22 13.87
CA ILE A 168 3.60 1.44 12.76
C ILE A 168 3.22 2.14 11.45
N ILE A 169 4.16 2.25 10.53
CA ILE A 169 3.85 2.65 9.15
C ILE A 169 3.91 1.42 8.26
N ALA A 170 2.91 1.23 7.42
CA ALA A 170 2.83 0.10 6.51
C ALA A 170 2.40 0.55 5.12
N GLY A 171 2.78 -0.18 4.09
CA GLY A 171 2.30 0.11 2.74
C GLY A 171 2.72 -0.95 1.73
N HIS A 172 2.10 -0.85 0.55
CA HIS A 172 2.35 -1.76 -0.56
C HIS A 172 2.78 -0.97 -1.80
N SER A 173 3.75 -1.49 -2.59
CA SER A 173 4.21 -0.85 -3.83
C SER A 173 4.69 0.59 -3.58
N SER A 174 4.14 1.59 -4.26
CA SER A 174 4.36 3.01 -3.97
C SER A 174 4.09 3.40 -2.51
N GLY A 175 3.11 2.76 -1.86
CA GLY A 175 2.88 2.91 -0.42
C GLY A 175 3.98 2.27 0.43
N GLY A 176 4.54 1.16 -0.03
CA GLY A 176 5.72 0.53 0.59
C GLY A 176 6.95 1.43 0.50
N TYR A 177 7.16 2.06 -0.65
CA TYR A 177 8.14 3.12 -0.84
C TYR A 177 7.94 4.26 0.16
N GLY A 178 6.71 4.82 0.20
CA GLY A 178 6.36 5.89 1.13
C GLY A 178 6.58 5.52 2.59
N ALA A 179 6.24 4.28 2.96
CA ALA A 179 6.45 3.76 4.31
C ALA A 179 7.94 3.72 4.68
N LEU A 180 8.81 3.24 3.78
CA LEU A 180 10.27 3.26 3.98
C LEU A 180 10.79 4.69 4.12
N MET A 181 10.43 5.59 3.22
CA MET A 181 10.93 6.97 3.22
C MET A 181 10.44 7.76 4.44
N LEU A 182 9.21 7.55 4.89
CA LEU A 182 8.70 8.14 6.12
C LEU A 182 9.38 7.56 7.36
N ALA A 183 9.59 6.24 7.41
CA ALA A 183 10.32 5.62 8.51
C ALA A 183 11.77 6.13 8.61
N ILE A 184 12.41 6.43 7.47
CA ILE A 184 13.76 7.00 7.41
C ILE A 184 13.77 8.48 7.82
N SER A 185 12.83 9.28 7.31
CA SER A 185 12.83 10.74 7.55
C SER A 185 12.17 11.14 8.86
N ARG A 186 11.34 10.30 9.44
CA ARG A 186 10.56 10.51 10.66
C ARG A 186 10.73 9.35 11.66
N HIS A 187 11.95 8.79 11.77
CA HIS A 187 12.22 7.59 12.57
C HIS A 187 11.74 7.68 14.03
N ALA A 188 11.74 8.87 14.62
CA ALA A 188 11.24 9.09 15.98
C ALA A 188 9.70 8.92 16.08
N GLN A 189 8.96 8.96 14.97
CA GLN A 189 7.50 8.85 14.98
C GLN A 189 6.99 7.42 14.74
N PHE A 190 7.83 6.53 14.19
CA PHE A 190 7.43 5.17 13.82
C PHE A 190 8.39 4.15 14.44
N ALA A 191 7.89 3.30 15.31
CA ALA A 191 8.68 2.23 15.93
C ALA A 191 8.94 1.06 14.98
N ALA A 192 8.10 0.89 13.96
CA ALA A 192 8.27 -0.14 12.95
C ALA A 192 7.75 0.30 11.58
N VAL A 193 8.31 -0.30 10.54
CA VAL A 193 7.86 -0.21 9.16
C VAL A 193 7.57 -1.58 8.58
N VAL A 194 6.47 -1.69 7.82
CA VAL A 194 6.07 -2.89 7.07
C VAL A 194 5.93 -2.51 5.61
N ALA A 195 6.92 -2.84 4.80
CA ALA A 195 6.96 -2.50 3.38
C ALA A 195 6.76 -3.76 2.52
N LEU A 196 5.60 -3.83 1.85
CA LEU A 196 5.22 -4.95 0.98
C LEU A 196 5.53 -4.59 -0.47
N SER A 197 6.37 -5.36 -1.15
CA SER A 197 6.82 -5.11 -2.52
C SER A 197 7.10 -3.61 -2.77
N PRO A 198 7.96 -2.94 -1.97
CA PRO A 198 8.17 -1.51 -2.09
C PRO A 198 8.87 -1.14 -3.39
N ASP A 199 8.46 -0.04 -4.01
CA ASP A 199 9.27 0.57 -5.08
C ASP A 199 10.66 0.90 -4.52
N SER A 200 11.68 0.22 -5.01
CA SER A 200 13.07 0.37 -4.57
C SER A 200 14.02 -0.26 -5.59
N ASP A 201 15.29 0.11 -5.58
CA ASP A 201 16.22 -0.24 -6.66
C ASP A 201 15.65 0.20 -8.03
N PHE A 202 15.55 1.51 -8.24
CA PHE A 202 14.87 2.09 -9.41
C PHE A 202 15.50 1.68 -10.75
N GLU A 203 16.75 1.24 -10.75
CA GLU A 203 17.37 0.63 -11.94
C GLU A 203 16.67 -0.68 -12.33
N VAL A 204 16.05 -1.38 -11.36
CA VAL A 204 15.26 -2.60 -11.60
C VAL A 204 13.79 -2.25 -11.79
N THR A 205 13.17 -1.57 -10.82
CA THR A 205 11.72 -1.39 -10.79
C THR A 205 11.20 -0.34 -11.79
N HIS A 206 11.97 0.71 -12.06
CA HIS A 206 11.49 1.85 -12.85
C HIS A 206 12.18 2.01 -14.20
N LYS A 207 13.42 1.54 -14.37
CA LYS A 207 14.19 1.75 -15.61
C LYS A 207 13.49 1.17 -16.85
N GLY A 208 12.94 -0.03 -16.73
CA GLY A 208 12.15 -0.66 -17.80
C GLY A 208 10.90 0.12 -18.14
N ILE A 209 10.20 0.64 -17.11
CA ILE A 209 8.97 1.42 -17.25
C ILE A 209 9.23 2.73 -17.98
N VAL A 210 10.21 3.50 -17.52
CA VAL A 210 10.52 4.82 -18.13
C VAL A 210 11.08 4.70 -19.55
N SER A 211 11.62 3.54 -19.92
CA SER A 211 12.18 3.28 -21.24
C SER A 211 11.14 2.83 -22.29
N GLN A 212 9.88 2.65 -21.88
CA GLN A 212 8.81 2.23 -22.80
C GLN A 212 8.59 3.25 -23.94
N PRO A 213 8.25 2.78 -25.16
CA PRO A 213 8.03 3.67 -26.30
C PRO A 213 6.99 4.76 -26.06
N SER A 214 5.90 4.45 -25.35
CA SER A 214 4.84 5.41 -24.98
C SER A 214 5.36 6.56 -24.12
N VAL A 215 6.32 6.29 -23.23
CA VAL A 215 6.96 7.30 -22.38
C VAL A 215 7.96 8.14 -23.17
N ARG A 216 8.80 7.48 -23.98
CA ARG A 216 9.83 8.15 -24.79
C ARG A 216 9.25 9.06 -25.88
N ALA A 217 8.04 8.77 -26.37
CA ALA A 217 7.35 9.60 -27.35
C ALA A 217 6.81 10.91 -26.81
N ILE A 218 6.75 11.09 -25.48
CA ILE A 218 6.28 12.33 -24.87
C ILE A 218 7.40 13.36 -24.88
N THR A 219 7.17 14.46 -25.59
CA THR A 219 8.10 15.60 -25.64
C THR A 219 7.84 16.56 -24.46
N PRO A 220 8.84 17.32 -24.02
CA PRO A 220 8.64 18.41 -23.05
C PRO A 220 7.53 19.39 -23.46
N ALA A 221 7.40 19.72 -24.75
CA ALA A 221 6.33 20.59 -25.23
C ALA A 221 4.93 19.96 -25.07
N ALA A 222 4.78 18.66 -25.31
CA ALA A 222 3.52 17.94 -25.08
C ALA A 222 3.18 17.91 -23.58
N LEU A 223 4.19 17.72 -22.74
CA LEU A 223 4.03 17.74 -21.29
C LEU A 223 3.57 19.11 -20.79
N GLU A 224 4.19 20.20 -21.23
CA GLU A 224 3.80 21.58 -20.91
C GLU A 224 2.36 21.87 -21.29
N LYS A 225 1.93 21.43 -22.48
CA LYS A 225 0.54 21.58 -22.93
C LYS A 225 -0.45 20.87 -22.00
N VAL A 226 -0.13 19.66 -21.55
CA VAL A 226 -0.97 18.91 -20.61
C VAL A 226 -1.01 19.62 -19.26
N MET A 227 0.12 20.06 -18.73
CA MET A 227 0.20 20.79 -17.46
C MET A 227 -0.58 22.11 -17.50
N ALA A 228 -0.53 22.85 -18.61
CA ALA A 228 -1.28 24.09 -18.79
C ALA A 228 -2.80 23.87 -18.90
N SER A 229 -3.24 22.69 -19.31
CA SER A 229 -4.66 22.34 -19.48
C SER A 229 -5.39 21.99 -18.16
N GLY A 230 -4.67 21.97 -17.05
CA GLY A 230 -5.21 21.78 -15.69
C GLY A 230 -5.51 20.34 -15.30
N ALA A 231 -6.11 20.19 -14.13
CA ALA A 231 -6.22 18.93 -13.37
C ALA A 231 -6.93 17.75 -14.08
N LYS A 232 -7.65 17.96 -15.15
CA LYS A 232 -8.34 16.88 -15.89
C LYS A 232 -7.56 16.38 -17.11
N ALA A 233 -6.51 17.07 -17.49
CA ALA A 233 -5.73 16.72 -18.67
C ALA A 233 -4.88 15.46 -18.41
N ARG A 234 -4.82 14.59 -19.40
CA ARG A 234 -4.04 13.37 -19.38
C ARG A 234 -3.09 13.33 -20.57
N LEU A 235 -1.92 12.75 -20.35
CA LEU A 235 -1.05 12.39 -21.47
C LEU A 235 -1.74 11.32 -22.33
N PRO A 236 -1.55 11.36 -23.66
CA PRO A 236 -2.09 10.33 -24.54
C PRO A 236 -1.43 8.97 -24.29
N GLY A 237 -2.14 7.88 -24.62
CA GLY A 237 -1.63 6.52 -24.53
C GLY A 237 -2.28 5.68 -23.44
N ASP A 238 -1.56 4.68 -22.99
CA ASP A 238 -2.00 3.62 -22.06
C ASP A 238 -2.01 4.01 -20.56
N GLY A 239 -1.82 5.26 -20.25
CA GLY A 239 -1.70 5.76 -18.87
C GLY A 239 -0.29 5.65 -18.27
N LEU A 240 0.61 4.89 -18.88
CA LEU A 240 1.97 4.71 -18.38
C LEU A 240 2.78 6.01 -18.41
N ALA A 241 2.70 6.76 -19.52
CA ALA A 241 3.33 8.07 -19.62
C ALA A 241 2.80 9.04 -18.55
N HIS A 242 1.50 8.98 -18.24
CA HIS A 242 0.91 9.79 -17.19
C HIS A 242 1.42 9.39 -15.80
N MET A 243 1.56 8.09 -15.52
CA MET A 243 2.18 7.60 -14.29
C MET A 243 3.63 8.10 -14.16
N VAL A 244 4.43 7.98 -15.22
CA VAL A 244 5.82 8.49 -15.23
C VAL A 244 5.87 10.01 -15.03
N MET A 245 4.89 10.75 -15.57
CA MET A 245 4.75 12.18 -15.28
C MET A 245 4.58 12.47 -13.79
N GLY A 246 3.71 11.72 -13.13
CA GLY A 246 3.52 11.83 -11.69
C GLY A 246 4.77 11.44 -10.88
N LEU A 247 5.47 10.39 -11.29
CA LEU A 247 6.75 10.02 -10.68
C LEU A 247 7.81 11.12 -10.87
N CYS A 248 7.90 11.76 -12.07
CA CYS A 248 8.78 12.92 -12.28
C CYS A 248 8.42 14.09 -11.35
N ALA A 249 7.11 14.36 -11.17
CA ALA A 249 6.65 15.41 -10.27
C ALA A 249 7.03 15.14 -8.80
N ASN A 250 7.07 13.89 -8.40
CA ASN A 250 7.48 13.51 -7.04
C ASN A 250 9.00 13.46 -6.86
N TYR A 251 9.74 12.91 -7.84
CA TYR A 251 11.17 12.59 -7.68
C TYR A 251 12.11 13.64 -8.24
N ALA A 252 11.67 14.46 -9.21
CA ALA A 252 12.49 15.44 -9.87
C ALA A 252 11.86 16.85 -9.94
N PRO A 253 11.33 17.39 -8.80
CA PRO A 253 10.80 18.75 -8.80
C PRO A 253 11.92 19.77 -9.09
N VAL A 254 11.58 20.87 -9.77
CA VAL A 254 12.51 21.96 -10.04
C VAL A 254 12.53 22.91 -8.83
N ALA A 255 13.68 23.05 -8.21
CA ALA A 255 13.84 23.91 -7.04
C ALA A 255 13.39 25.36 -7.33
N GLY A 256 12.61 25.94 -6.41
CA GLY A 256 12.12 27.32 -6.52
C GLY A 256 11.06 27.55 -7.60
N LYS A 257 10.55 26.48 -8.25
CA LYS A 257 9.49 26.58 -9.26
C LYS A 257 8.32 25.66 -8.92
N PRO A 258 7.36 26.07 -8.07
CA PRO A 258 6.23 25.26 -7.67
C PRO A 258 5.47 24.69 -8.87
N GLY A 259 5.08 23.40 -8.79
CA GLY A 259 4.37 22.70 -9.86
C GLY A 259 5.24 22.27 -11.04
N ARG A 260 6.54 22.57 -11.03
CA ARG A 260 7.45 22.21 -12.12
C ARG A 260 8.35 21.05 -11.75
N PHE A 261 8.62 20.18 -12.73
CA PHE A 261 9.49 19.02 -12.59
C PHE A 261 10.28 18.75 -13.88
N GLU A 262 11.32 17.98 -13.80
CA GLU A 262 12.12 17.59 -14.95
C GLU A 262 11.58 16.31 -15.57
N TRP A 263 11.36 16.34 -16.89
CA TRP A 263 11.06 15.15 -17.69
C TRP A 263 12.33 14.36 -18.00
N LEU A 264 12.22 13.05 -18.13
CA LEU A 264 13.36 12.15 -18.34
C LEU A 264 13.94 12.17 -19.77
N TYR A 265 13.26 12.80 -20.71
CA TYR A 265 13.68 12.90 -22.10
C TYR A 265 13.71 14.36 -22.57
N ASP A 266 14.67 14.70 -23.42
CA ASP A 266 14.72 16.00 -24.08
C ASP A 266 13.83 16.03 -25.35
N GLU A 267 13.80 17.17 -26.05
CA GLU A 267 13.01 17.35 -27.28
C GLU A 267 13.42 16.42 -28.43
N LYS A 268 14.60 15.81 -28.36
CA LYS A 268 15.11 14.83 -29.33
C LYS A 268 14.92 13.38 -28.87
N GLY A 269 14.23 13.15 -27.75
CA GLY A 269 14.03 11.84 -27.16
C GLY A 269 15.29 11.22 -26.53
N LYS A 270 16.33 12.03 -26.25
CA LYS A 270 17.54 11.60 -25.56
C LYS A 270 17.26 11.57 -24.04
N PHE A 271 17.66 10.46 -23.39
CA PHE A 271 17.53 10.29 -21.95
C PHE A 271 18.38 11.30 -21.15
N ARG A 272 17.77 11.96 -20.18
CA ARG A 272 18.39 12.99 -19.33
C ARG A 272 18.92 12.37 -18.04
N GLN A 273 20.20 12.03 -18.04
CA GLN A 273 20.85 11.37 -16.91
C GLN A 273 20.76 12.17 -15.60
N GLN A 274 20.78 13.50 -15.66
CA GLN A 274 20.62 14.35 -14.47
C GLN A 274 19.24 14.22 -13.84
N ALA A 275 18.17 14.18 -14.64
CA ALA A 275 16.81 13.97 -14.14
C ALA A 275 16.67 12.57 -13.50
N TRP A 276 17.28 11.55 -14.12
CA TRP A 276 17.33 10.20 -13.56
C TRP A 276 18.10 10.14 -12.24
N GLN A 277 19.21 10.86 -12.13
CA GLN A 277 19.98 10.91 -10.88
C GLN A 277 19.14 11.44 -9.71
N ARG A 278 18.25 12.43 -9.94
CA ARG A 278 17.32 12.91 -8.90
C ARG A 278 16.38 11.81 -8.41
N TRP A 279 15.94 10.92 -9.31
CA TRP A 279 15.17 9.75 -8.92
C TRP A 279 16.01 8.81 -8.03
N LEU A 280 17.24 8.52 -8.42
CA LEU A 280 18.13 7.67 -7.65
C LEU A 280 18.48 8.27 -6.27
N ASP A 281 18.47 9.58 -6.13
CA ASP A 281 18.75 10.25 -4.85
C ASP A 281 17.62 10.03 -3.82
N VAL A 282 16.40 9.67 -4.26
CA VAL A 282 15.27 9.33 -3.42
C VAL A 282 14.90 7.83 -3.50
N ASP A 283 15.68 7.01 -4.18
CA ASP A 283 15.53 5.55 -4.16
C ASP A 283 15.86 5.00 -2.78
N PRO A 284 14.95 4.26 -2.12
CA PRO A 284 15.19 3.72 -0.78
C PRO A 284 16.47 2.91 -0.65
N LEU A 285 16.83 2.11 -1.67
CA LEU A 285 18.07 1.34 -1.67
C LEU A 285 19.30 2.26 -1.66
N HIS A 286 19.29 3.30 -2.50
CA HIS A 286 20.39 4.27 -2.55
C HIS A 286 20.49 5.07 -1.24
N VAL A 287 19.36 5.48 -0.67
CA VAL A 287 19.31 6.20 0.61
C VAL A 287 19.90 5.32 1.73
N VAL A 288 19.45 4.07 1.82
CA VAL A 288 19.94 3.13 2.86
C VAL A 288 21.43 2.84 2.69
N ARG A 289 21.93 2.69 1.46
CA ARG A 289 23.36 2.51 1.21
C ARG A 289 24.21 3.69 1.65
N LYS A 290 23.75 4.92 1.38
CA LYS A 290 24.46 6.16 1.68
C LYS A 290 24.42 6.53 3.16
N ARG A 291 23.35 6.15 3.89
CA ARG A 291 23.11 6.56 5.27
C ARG A 291 23.14 5.37 6.21
N ALA A 292 24.17 5.34 7.09
CA ALA A 292 24.26 4.30 8.12
C ALA A 292 23.14 4.42 9.17
N ASP A 293 22.63 5.63 9.37
CA ASP A 293 21.58 6.02 10.32
C ASP A 293 20.18 6.13 9.68
N ALA A 294 19.97 5.49 8.51
CA ALA A 294 18.71 5.56 7.80
C ALA A 294 17.51 5.14 8.67
N PHE A 295 17.70 4.16 9.55
CA PHE A 295 16.72 3.72 10.53
C PHE A 295 17.27 3.85 11.95
N ALA A 296 16.40 4.18 12.91
CA ALA A 296 16.81 4.20 14.31
C ALA A 296 17.22 2.78 14.78
N PRO A 297 18.18 2.65 15.72
CA PRO A 297 18.71 1.35 16.12
C PRO A 297 17.65 0.34 16.59
N ALA A 298 16.58 0.81 17.25
CA ALA A 298 15.49 -0.04 17.73
C ALA A 298 14.32 -0.17 16.76
N GLN A 299 14.35 0.56 15.63
CA GLN A 299 13.25 0.57 14.67
C GLN A 299 13.19 -0.75 13.89
N ARG A 300 12.05 -1.42 13.96
CA ARG A 300 11.86 -2.72 13.30
C ARG A 300 11.49 -2.53 11.83
N VAL A 301 12.19 -3.20 10.94
CA VAL A 301 11.99 -3.09 9.49
C VAL A 301 11.57 -4.45 8.92
N TYR A 302 10.31 -4.55 8.50
CA TYR A 302 9.81 -5.71 7.77
C TYR A 302 9.76 -5.39 6.28
N LEU A 303 10.43 -6.20 5.49
CA LEU A 303 10.45 -6.14 4.04
C LEU A 303 9.85 -7.41 3.47
N ASP A 304 9.11 -7.27 2.40
CA ASP A 304 8.50 -8.39 1.72
C ASP A 304 8.53 -8.14 0.20
N GLY A 305 8.58 -9.21 -0.59
CA GLY A 305 8.50 -9.17 -2.03
C GLY A 305 7.78 -10.40 -2.56
N ALA A 306 7.04 -10.29 -3.66
CA ALA A 306 6.44 -11.44 -4.30
C ALA A 306 7.49 -12.19 -5.14
N GLU A 307 7.45 -13.52 -5.12
CA GLU A 307 8.41 -14.39 -5.83
C GLU A 307 8.44 -14.12 -7.35
N HIS A 308 7.26 -13.84 -7.92
CA HIS A 308 7.08 -13.52 -9.33
C HIS A 308 6.62 -12.05 -9.52
N ASP A 309 7.22 -11.14 -8.75
CA ASP A 309 6.90 -9.71 -8.84
C ASP A 309 7.29 -9.16 -10.21
N GLU A 310 6.31 -8.79 -11.02
CA GLU A 310 6.49 -8.33 -12.39
C GLU A 310 7.21 -6.99 -12.52
N PHE A 311 7.31 -6.25 -11.42
CA PHE A 311 8.08 -5.00 -11.32
C PHE A 311 9.48 -5.23 -10.73
N GLY A 312 9.79 -6.45 -10.25
CA GLY A 312 11.07 -6.75 -9.60
C GLY A 312 11.23 -6.12 -8.22
N ALA A 313 10.13 -5.75 -7.55
CA ALA A 313 10.18 -5.09 -6.24
C ALA A 313 10.79 -6.00 -5.15
N ASN A 314 10.68 -7.32 -5.27
CA ASN A 314 11.34 -8.29 -4.40
C ASN A 314 12.88 -8.16 -4.43
N ILE A 315 13.45 -7.81 -5.59
CA ILE A 315 14.91 -7.64 -5.75
C ILE A 315 15.40 -6.48 -4.91
N GLY A 316 14.75 -5.30 -5.02
CA GLY A 316 15.11 -4.11 -4.25
C GLY A 316 14.91 -4.31 -2.75
N ALA A 317 13.78 -4.91 -2.35
CA ALA A 317 13.50 -5.22 -0.95
C ALA A 317 14.57 -6.16 -0.33
N ARG A 318 14.98 -7.20 -1.06
CA ARG A 318 16.05 -8.11 -0.65
C ARG A 318 17.38 -7.37 -0.47
N LYS A 319 17.76 -6.52 -1.42
CA LYS A 319 19.00 -5.73 -1.33
C LYS A 319 19.01 -4.77 -0.14
N ILE A 320 17.87 -4.13 0.17
CA ILE A 320 17.73 -3.30 1.37
C ILE A 320 17.93 -4.16 2.64
N TRP A 321 17.29 -5.34 2.70
CA TRP A 321 17.45 -6.28 3.81
C TRP A 321 18.91 -6.69 3.99
N GLU A 322 19.64 -7.01 2.92
CA GLU A 322 21.05 -7.39 2.99
C GLU A 322 21.88 -6.28 3.63
N VAL A 323 21.73 -5.02 3.17
CA VAL A 323 22.45 -3.87 3.74
C VAL A 323 22.13 -3.67 5.22
N LEU A 324 20.84 -3.75 5.60
CA LEU A 324 20.43 -3.54 6.99
C LEU A 324 20.88 -4.70 7.91
N ARG A 325 20.86 -5.94 7.41
CA ARG A 325 21.35 -7.12 8.13
C ARG A 325 22.83 -7.02 8.44
N GLU A 326 23.66 -6.59 7.48
CA GLU A 326 25.08 -6.36 7.68
C GLU A 326 25.35 -5.32 8.78
N ARG A 327 24.45 -4.33 8.90
CA ARG A 327 24.49 -3.30 9.95
C ARG A 327 23.87 -3.74 11.27
N LYS A 328 23.44 -4.99 11.39
CA LYS A 328 22.80 -5.57 12.59
C LYS A 328 21.51 -4.80 13.00
N SER A 329 20.84 -4.17 12.06
CA SER A 329 19.52 -3.55 12.28
C SER A 329 18.46 -4.63 12.53
N PRO A 330 17.40 -4.36 13.30
CA PRO A 330 16.28 -5.29 13.49
C PRO A 330 15.42 -5.38 12.23
N VAL A 331 15.88 -6.15 11.24
CA VAL A 331 15.28 -6.29 9.91
C VAL A 331 14.96 -7.74 9.59
N THR A 332 13.87 -7.96 8.89
CA THR A 332 13.55 -9.25 8.25
C THR A 332 13.08 -9.03 6.81
N PHE A 333 13.27 -10.06 5.99
CA PHE A 333 12.75 -10.12 4.62
C PHE A 333 12.01 -11.44 4.42
N TYR A 334 10.87 -11.37 3.78
CA TYR A 334 10.09 -12.54 3.42
C TYR A 334 9.73 -12.50 1.94
N GLU A 335 10.03 -13.58 1.22
CA GLU A 335 9.59 -13.76 -0.16
C GLU A 335 8.28 -14.52 -0.17
N SER A 336 7.22 -13.85 -0.62
CA SER A 336 5.86 -14.39 -0.65
C SER A 336 5.58 -15.05 -1.98
N PRO A 337 4.91 -16.21 -2.02
CA PRO A 337 4.47 -16.81 -3.28
C PRO A 337 3.50 -15.90 -4.03
N GLY A 338 3.57 -15.90 -5.38
CA GLY A 338 2.67 -15.19 -6.26
C GLY A 338 3.26 -13.93 -6.89
N HIS A 339 2.38 -13.06 -7.39
CA HIS A 339 2.67 -11.82 -8.11
C HIS A 339 2.57 -10.59 -7.22
N HIS A 340 2.89 -9.43 -7.77
CA HIS A 340 2.96 -8.15 -7.05
C HIS A 340 1.78 -7.86 -6.12
N ASN A 341 0.56 -8.09 -6.59
CA ASN A 341 -0.68 -7.79 -5.87
C ASN A 341 -1.28 -9.00 -5.12
N ASP A 342 -0.64 -10.17 -5.17
CA ASP A 342 -1.20 -11.37 -4.58
C ASP A 342 -1.05 -11.39 -3.07
N ARG A 343 -2.05 -12.00 -2.39
CA ARG A 343 -2.04 -12.34 -0.97
C ARG A 343 -1.74 -11.17 -0.02
N LEU A 344 -2.08 -9.93 -0.39
CA LEU A 344 -1.75 -8.73 0.39
C LEU A 344 -2.22 -8.80 1.84
N ALA A 345 -3.41 -9.37 2.08
CA ALA A 345 -3.93 -9.54 3.44
C ALA A 345 -3.02 -10.45 4.30
N GLU A 346 -2.57 -11.57 3.75
CA GLU A 346 -1.70 -12.52 4.47
C GLU A 346 -0.30 -11.93 4.69
N ARG A 347 0.23 -11.27 3.67
CA ARG A 347 1.52 -10.58 3.71
C ARG A 347 1.51 -9.48 4.77
N LEU A 348 0.44 -8.68 4.83
CA LEU A 348 0.29 -7.63 5.83
C LEU A 348 0.12 -8.20 7.25
N VAL A 349 -0.68 -9.26 7.43
CA VAL A 349 -0.82 -9.95 8.74
C VAL A 349 0.54 -10.41 9.25
N ARG A 350 1.33 -11.07 8.39
CA ARG A 350 2.68 -11.54 8.75
C ARG A 350 3.59 -10.38 9.14
N GLY A 351 3.63 -9.32 8.32
CA GLY A 351 4.46 -8.15 8.57
C GLY A 351 4.11 -7.43 9.86
N LEU A 352 2.82 -7.22 10.12
CA LEU A 352 2.34 -6.58 11.35
C LEU A 352 2.60 -7.46 12.58
N GLY A 353 2.40 -8.78 12.47
CA GLY A 353 2.76 -9.72 13.54
C GLY A 353 4.23 -9.59 13.91
N TRP A 354 5.13 -9.66 12.94
CA TRP A 354 6.56 -9.50 13.17
C TRP A 354 6.91 -8.11 13.73
N ALA A 355 6.33 -7.04 13.20
CA ALA A 355 6.55 -5.67 13.68
C ALA A 355 6.16 -5.51 15.16
N MET A 356 5.19 -6.27 15.64
CA MET A 356 4.72 -6.29 17.02
C MET A 356 5.42 -7.33 17.91
N GLY A 357 6.42 -8.06 17.39
CA GLY A 357 7.22 -9.01 18.16
C GLY A 357 6.58 -10.41 18.32
N LYS A 358 5.71 -10.77 17.39
CA LYS A 358 5.05 -12.08 17.33
C LYS A 358 5.62 -12.95 16.20
#